data_f754dc5098ff9475c03017cde97f03d8
#
_entry.id   f754dc5098ff9475c03017cde97f03d8
#
_cell.length_a   1.000
_cell.length_b   1.000
_cell.length_c   1.000
_cell.angle_alpha   90.00
_cell.angle_beta   90.00
_cell.angle_gamma   90.00
#
_symmetry.space_group_name_H-M   'P 1'
#
loop_
_entity.id
_entity.type
_entity.pdbx_description
1 polymer ?
#
loop_
_entity_poly.entity_id
_entity_poly.type
_entity_poly.pdbx_seq_one_letter_code
_entity_poly.pdbx_strand_id
1 'polypeptide(L)'
;MELKQWHDFCLCPLGGACPPDAVPADAPFSPLVFLVRRDPLRSRGLFAVTVLDEVFEAETAGVLLPPVQRPTPAEPLREFVAANGACVLNTAFSAAFSVLERWNRERTEPLRVTLVGLGDVGGTLLLALKLLGREIGALRIYDPNAAQCRRYELELNQVLPLDHPLPPVTVCTEDTLFDCDLLLFTASRGVPPVGSGVADVRLAQYEKNRVMLRSYAAMARKTHFTGLFCQISDPVDPLACAVFRESNRNAAGEFDGCGLLPEQVQGFGLGVMEARARWCAQEDGIDFSNGRVYGPHGGGLVAANDPAAYDKAVSARLTERAVHANLEVRALGFKPYLAPALSSAAVSILSLVRGQPYDAALPLGGVWLGAQRRMTPLGPLQRREPLHPALLARFEAARLELEAFCHDA
;
A
#
# COMPACT_ATOMS: atom_id res chain seq x y z
N MET A 1 12.41 -27.32 -13.71
CA MET A 1 11.61 -26.99 -12.50
C MET A 1 10.37 -27.85 -12.53
N GLU A 2 10.03 -28.49 -11.43
CA GLU A 2 8.79 -29.27 -11.30
C GLU A 2 7.60 -28.33 -11.27
N LEU A 3 6.54 -28.63 -12.00
CA LEU A 3 5.29 -27.87 -12.01
C LEU A 3 4.18 -28.70 -11.37
N LYS A 4 3.27 -28.03 -10.67
CA LYS A 4 2.09 -28.66 -10.08
C LYS A 4 0.84 -27.84 -10.39
N GLN A 5 -0.29 -28.47 -10.48
CA GLN A 5 -1.61 -27.85 -10.53
C GLN A 5 -2.27 -27.90 -9.17
N TRP A 6 -2.83 -26.76 -8.75
CA TRP A 6 -3.68 -26.65 -7.57
C TRP A 6 -4.83 -25.69 -7.89
N HIS A 7 -6.06 -26.21 -7.88
CA HIS A 7 -7.21 -25.49 -8.39
C HIS A 7 -6.92 -24.95 -9.81
N ASP A 8 -7.12 -23.63 -10.03
CA ASP A 8 -6.84 -22.96 -11.30
C ASP A 8 -5.39 -22.44 -11.42
N PHE A 9 -4.51 -22.77 -10.47
CA PHE A 9 -3.14 -22.27 -10.41
C PHE A 9 -2.11 -23.29 -10.86
N CYS A 10 -1.15 -22.82 -11.66
CA CYS A 10 0.10 -23.53 -11.92
C CYS A 10 1.15 -23.15 -10.86
N LEU A 11 1.60 -24.07 -10.07
CA LEU A 11 2.56 -23.85 -9.00
C LEU A 11 3.96 -24.30 -9.43
N CYS A 12 4.96 -23.44 -9.20
CA CYS A 12 6.38 -23.76 -9.37
C CYS A 12 7.11 -23.64 -8.02
N PRO A 13 7.36 -24.75 -7.30
CA PRO A 13 8.04 -24.72 -6.01
C PRO A 13 9.50 -24.32 -6.14
N LEU A 14 9.88 -23.24 -5.44
CA LEU A 14 11.26 -22.77 -5.30
C LEU A 14 11.66 -22.72 -3.80
N GLY A 15 11.45 -23.84 -3.12
CA GLY A 15 11.66 -23.98 -1.67
C GLY A 15 10.41 -23.65 -0.83
N GLY A 16 9.33 -23.17 -1.43
CA GLY A 16 8.05 -23.00 -0.78
C GLY A 16 7.22 -24.30 -0.73
N ALA A 17 6.35 -24.44 0.27
CA ALA A 17 5.48 -25.59 0.43
C ALA A 17 4.28 -25.53 -0.54
N CYS A 18 3.99 -26.65 -1.22
CA CYS A 18 2.76 -26.82 -1.98
C CYS A 18 1.60 -27.25 -1.06
N PRO A 19 0.36 -26.93 -1.42
CA PRO A 19 -0.81 -27.58 -0.86
C PRO A 19 -0.74 -29.10 -1.03
N PRO A 20 -1.25 -29.89 -0.05
CA PRO A 20 -1.14 -31.35 -0.08
C PRO A 20 -1.90 -32.03 -1.21
N ASP A 21 -2.90 -31.36 -1.75
CA ASP A 21 -3.76 -31.79 -2.86
C ASP A 21 -3.27 -31.33 -4.24
N ALA A 22 -2.12 -30.66 -4.32
CA ALA A 22 -1.51 -30.25 -5.59
C ALA A 22 -0.99 -31.47 -6.36
N VAL A 23 -1.35 -31.60 -7.65
CA VAL A 23 -0.98 -32.69 -8.56
C VAL A 23 0.10 -32.24 -9.56
N PRO A 24 0.91 -33.15 -10.13
CA PRO A 24 1.88 -32.80 -11.16
C PRO A 24 1.22 -32.14 -12.38
N ALA A 25 1.94 -31.19 -13.01
CA ALA A 25 1.56 -30.53 -14.26
C ALA A 25 2.69 -30.68 -15.28
N ASP A 26 2.32 -30.93 -16.56
CA ASP A 26 3.29 -31.20 -17.63
C ASP A 26 3.86 -29.93 -18.25
N ALA A 27 3.11 -28.84 -18.21
CA ALA A 27 3.48 -27.56 -18.81
C ALA A 27 2.97 -26.38 -17.98
N PRO A 28 3.60 -25.17 -18.08
CA PRO A 28 3.10 -24.00 -17.39
C PRO A 28 1.80 -23.50 -18.01
N PHE A 29 0.88 -23.04 -17.15
CA PHE A 29 -0.37 -22.38 -17.52
C PHE A 29 -0.65 -21.19 -16.59
N SER A 30 -1.54 -20.30 -16.99
CA SER A 30 -1.91 -19.13 -16.18
C SER A 30 -3.11 -19.43 -15.28
N PRO A 31 -3.08 -18.92 -14.04
CA PRO A 31 -2.02 -18.12 -13.39
C PRO A 31 -0.83 -18.97 -12.89
N LEU A 32 0.41 -18.53 -13.20
CA LEU A 32 1.63 -19.19 -12.71
C LEU A 32 2.09 -18.54 -11.39
N VAL A 33 2.37 -19.37 -10.39
CA VAL A 33 2.75 -18.96 -9.04
C VAL A 33 4.08 -19.61 -8.62
N PHE A 34 5.09 -18.81 -8.36
CA PHE A 34 6.36 -19.26 -7.79
C PHE A 34 6.24 -19.34 -6.26
N LEU A 35 6.36 -20.53 -5.71
CA LEU A 35 6.30 -20.74 -4.26
C LEU A 35 7.69 -20.63 -3.65
N VAL A 36 7.88 -19.63 -2.82
CA VAL A 36 9.13 -19.41 -2.08
C VAL A 36 8.89 -19.55 -0.57
N ARG A 37 9.98 -19.75 0.19
CA ARG A 37 9.98 -19.64 1.64
C ARG A 37 11.12 -18.71 2.06
N ARG A 38 10.77 -17.49 2.43
CA ARG A 38 11.71 -16.42 2.78
C ARG A 38 11.38 -15.89 4.17
N ASP A 39 12.33 -15.17 4.78
CA ASP A 39 12.09 -14.48 6.04
C ASP A 39 10.86 -13.57 5.96
N PRO A 40 9.77 -13.89 6.69
CA PRO A 40 8.50 -13.14 6.55
C PRO A 40 8.58 -11.71 7.10
N LEU A 41 9.57 -11.41 7.98
CA LEU A 41 9.76 -10.04 8.49
C LEU A 41 10.43 -9.11 7.50
N ARG A 42 11.19 -9.64 6.53
CA ARG A 42 12.02 -8.86 5.60
C ARG A 42 11.65 -9.03 4.13
N SER A 43 10.74 -9.95 3.82
CA SER A 43 10.43 -10.28 2.42
C SER A 43 8.98 -10.00 2.08
N ARG A 44 8.75 -9.65 0.81
CA ARG A 44 7.42 -9.57 0.23
C ARG A 44 6.70 -10.93 0.32
N GLY A 45 5.39 -10.91 0.44
CA GLY A 45 4.53 -12.09 0.62
C GLY A 45 3.86 -12.55 -0.68
N LEU A 46 3.20 -11.63 -1.40
CA LEU A 46 2.50 -11.90 -2.66
C LEU A 46 2.66 -10.71 -3.60
N PHE A 47 3.39 -10.88 -4.72
CA PHE A 47 3.61 -9.82 -5.69
C PHE A 47 3.71 -10.35 -7.11
N ALA A 48 3.26 -9.54 -8.08
CA ALA A 48 3.34 -9.86 -9.50
C ALA A 48 4.75 -9.63 -10.04
N VAL A 49 5.13 -10.44 -11.04
CA VAL A 49 6.38 -10.36 -11.80
C VAL A 49 6.09 -10.47 -13.31
N THR A 50 6.87 -9.77 -14.12
CA THR A 50 6.76 -9.77 -15.59
C THR A 50 7.93 -10.47 -16.28
N VAL A 51 9.00 -10.72 -15.55
CA VAL A 51 10.17 -11.50 -16.00
C VAL A 51 10.63 -12.44 -14.90
N LEU A 52 11.14 -13.58 -15.31
CA LEU A 52 11.55 -14.66 -14.39
C LEU A 52 12.63 -14.21 -13.39
N ASP A 53 13.53 -13.30 -13.79
CA ASP A 53 14.64 -12.85 -12.94
C ASP A 53 14.17 -12.10 -11.69
N GLU A 54 12.99 -11.46 -11.74
CA GLU A 54 12.39 -10.76 -10.60
C GLU A 54 12.09 -11.71 -9.42
N VAL A 55 11.87 -12.98 -9.71
CA VAL A 55 11.62 -14.01 -8.68
C VAL A 55 12.82 -14.19 -7.75
N PHE A 56 14.03 -13.91 -8.23
CA PHE A 56 15.29 -14.18 -7.51
C PHE A 56 15.96 -12.90 -6.96
N GLU A 57 15.28 -11.77 -7.03
CA GLU A 57 15.82 -10.50 -6.54
C GLU A 57 15.87 -10.43 -5.01
N ALA A 58 16.85 -9.69 -4.52
CA ALA A 58 16.93 -9.30 -3.11
C ALA A 58 15.92 -8.20 -2.80
N GLU A 59 15.46 -8.14 -1.56
CA GLU A 59 14.53 -7.13 -1.05
C GLU A 59 15.27 -5.80 -0.73
N THR A 60 15.76 -5.14 -1.78
CA THR A 60 16.52 -3.88 -1.74
C THR A 60 15.91 -2.87 -2.71
N ALA A 61 16.42 -1.63 -2.71
CA ALA A 61 16.06 -0.60 -3.69
C ALA A 61 16.22 -1.06 -5.15
N GLY A 62 17.00 -2.11 -5.40
CA GLY A 62 17.17 -2.72 -6.73
C GLY A 62 15.87 -3.18 -7.38
N VAL A 63 14.80 -3.45 -6.63
CA VAL A 63 13.48 -3.81 -7.18
C VAL A 63 12.81 -2.70 -7.99
N LEU A 64 13.32 -1.47 -7.92
CA LEU A 64 12.86 -0.34 -8.74
C LEU A 64 13.55 -0.30 -10.12
N LEU A 65 14.67 -0.99 -10.28
CA LEU A 65 15.43 -1.03 -11.53
C LEU A 65 14.86 -2.08 -12.48
N PRO A 66 15.07 -1.93 -13.80
CA PRO A 66 14.86 -3.02 -14.73
C PRO A 66 15.63 -4.27 -14.27
N PRO A 67 15.02 -5.45 -14.30
CA PRO A 67 15.66 -6.68 -13.82
C PRO A 67 16.87 -7.04 -14.67
N VAL A 68 17.94 -7.51 -14.01
CA VAL A 68 19.14 -7.99 -14.69
C VAL A 68 18.91 -9.43 -15.13
N GLN A 69 18.96 -9.67 -16.45
CA GLN A 69 18.84 -11.01 -17.00
C GLN A 69 19.99 -11.91 -16.53
N ARG A 70 19.64 -13.08 -16.01
CA ARG A 70 20.58 -14.10 -15.57
C ARG A 70 20.53 -15.30 -16.51
N PRO A 71 21.67 -15.92 -16.85
CA PRO A 71 21.65 -17.20 -17.54
C PRO A 71 20.85 -18.22 -16.74
N THR A 72 19.84 -18.84 -17.35
CA THR A 72 19.05 -19.88 -16.71
C THR A 72 18.72 -20.97 -17.72
N PRO A 73 18.73 -22.26 -17.32
CA PRO A 73 18.30 -23.36 -18.17
C PRO A 73 16.77 -23.44 -18.34
N ALA A 74 16.01 -22.52 -17.77
CA ALA A 74 14.55 -22.54 -17.76
C ALA A 74 13.94 -21.65 -18.85
N GLU A 75 14.47 -21.70 -20.09
CA GLU A 75 14.01 -20.88 -21.22
C GLU A 75 12.49 -20.94 -21.48
N PRO A 76 11.84 -22.13 -21.50
CA PRO A 76 10.38 -22.18 -21.70
C PRO A 76 9.58 -21.46 -20.62
N LEU A 77 10.07 -21.46 -19.38
CA LEU A 77 9.41 -20.79 -18.27
C LEU A 77 9.65 -19.26 -18.33
N ARG A 78 10.82 -18.83 -18.82
CA ARG A 78 11.14 -17.42 -19.06
C ARG A 78 10.23 -16.81 -20.13
N GLU A 79 10.07 -17.51 -21.26
CA GLU A 79 9.16 -17.09 -22.33
C GLU A 79 7.72 -17.02 -21.84
N PHE A 80 7.29 -18.03 -21.07
CA PHE A 80 5.95 -18.05 -20.50
C PHE A 80 5.69 -16.86 -19.58
N VAL A 81 6.61 -16.57 -18.64
CA VAL A 81 6.49 -15.43 -17.72
C VAL A 81 6.49 -14.10 -18.46
N ALA A 82 7.35 -13.94 -19.48
CA ALA A 82 7.38 -12.72 -20.29
C ALA A 82 6.09 -12.47 -21.07
N ALA A 83 5.41 -13.53 -21.53
CA ALA A 83 4.16 -13.44 -22.27
C ALA A 83 2.92 -13.25 -21.37
N ASN A 84 2.88 -13.89 -20.19
CA ASN A 84 1.66 -14.01 -19.38
C ASN A 84 1.77 -13.32 -18.01
N GLY A 85 2.98 -12.99 -17.55
CA GLY A 85 3.24 -12.65 -16.16
C GLY A 85 3.18 -13.87 -15.25
N ALA A 86 3.53 -13.66 -14.00
CA ALA A 86 3.42 -14.63 -12.92
C ALA A 86 3.32 -13.89 -11.57
N CYS A 87 3.20 -14.62 -10.48
CA CYS A 87 3.40 -14.05 -9.15
C CYS A 87 4.35 -14.89 -8.31
N VAL A 88 4.89 -14.26 -7.27
CA VAL A 88 5.65 -14.90 -6.21
C VAL A 88 4.79 -14.96 -4.96
N LEU A 89 4.71 -16.13 -4.34
CA LEU A 89 3.98 -16.37 -3.09
C LEU A 89 4.94 -16.90 -2.03
N ASN A 90 5.08 -16.17 -0.93
CA ASN A 90 5.88 -16.60 0.21
C ASN A 90 5.04 -17.47 1.15
N THR A 91 5.30 -18.77 1.15
CA THR A 91 4.57 -19.77 1.93
C THR A 91 4.97 -19.80 3.42
N ALA A 92 5.75 -18.83 3.88
CA ALA A 92 5.98 -18.61 5.32
C ALA A 92 4.75 -18.00 6.03
N PHE A 93 3.79 -17.45 5.27
CA PHE A 93 2.54 -16.92 5.80
C PHE A 93 1.42 -17.95 5.72
N SER A 94 0.69 -18.16 6.81
CA SER A 94 -0.40 -19.15 6.86
C SER A 94 -1.58 -18.80 5.95
N ALA A 95 -1.85 -17.52 5.74
CA ALA A 95 -2.95 -17.03 4.90
C ALA A 95 -2.57 -16.89 3.40
N ALA A 96 -1.34 -17.27 2.99
CA ALA A 96 -0.81 -17.02 1.67
C ALA A 96 -1.74 -17.47 0.53
N PHE A 97 -2.18 -18.72 0.55
CA PHE A 97 -3.05 -19.27 -0.48
C PHE A 97 -4.47 -18.67 -0.46
N SER A 98 -5.04 -18.43 0.71
CA SER A 98 -6.37 -17.79 0.82
C SER A 98 -6.39 -16.36 0.25
N VAL A 99 -5.31 -15.61 0.46
CA VAL A 99 -5.15 -14.26 -0.13
C VAL A 99 -4.96 -14.35 -1.64
N LEU A 100 -4.14 -15.28 -2.13
CA LEU A 100 -3.94 -15.54 -3.56
C LEU A 100 -5.27 -15.85 -4.26
N GLU A 101 -6.06 -16.80 -3.75
CA GLU A 101 -7.37 -17.14 -4.28
C GLU A 101 -8.33 -15.96 -4.27
N ARG A 102 -8.35 -15.20 -3.16
CA ARG A 102 -9.23 -14.02 -3.03
C ARG A 102 -8.91 -12.94 -4.07
N TRP A 103 -7.63 -12.68 -4.31
CA TRP A 103 -7.21 -11.61 -5.23
C TRP A 103 -7.31 -12.02 -6.71
N ASN A 104 -7.17 -13.33 -7.00
CA ASN A 104 -7.27 -13.84 -8.36
C ASN A 104 -8.72 -14.15 -8.79
N ARG A 105 -9.66 -14.24 -7.82
CA ARG A 105 -11.06 -14.50 -8.14
C ARG A 105 -11.64 -13.39 -9.01
N GLU A 106 -12.28 -13.78 -10.12
CA GLU A 106 -13.05 -12.85 -10.92
C GLU A 106 -14.11 -12.15 -10.06
N ARG A 107 -14.12 -10.84 -10.12
CA ARG A 107 -15.05 -10.04 -9.32
C ARG A 107 -16.36 -9.88 -10.06
N THR A 108 -17.40 -10.49 -9.56
CA THR A 108 -18.79 -10.38 -10.07
C THR A 108 -19.57 -9.28 -9.36
N GLU A 109 -19.19 -8.91 -8.15
CA GLU A 109 -19.87 -7.93 -7.31
C GLU A 109 -19.03 -6.66 -7.11
N PRO A 110 -19.67 -5.48 -7.01
CA PRO A 110 -18.98 -4.25 -6.67
C PRO A 110 -18.31 -4.32 -5.29
N LEU A 111 -17.26 -3.50 -5.11
CA LEU A 111 -16.45 -3.46 -3.88
C LEU A 111 -17.25 -3.04 -2.66
N ARG A 112 -17.01 -3.70 -1.54
CA ARG A 112 -17.41 -3.24 -0.20
C ARG A 112 -16.23 -2.58 0.48
N VAL A 113 -16.40 -1.31 0.86
CA VAL A 113 -15.36 -0.51 1.49
C VAL A 113 -15.80 -0.12 2.90
N THR A 114 -14.97 -0.41 3.90
CA THR A 114 -15.17 0.06 5.27
C THR A 114 -14.18 1.20 5.57
N LEU A 115 -14.67 2.35 6.03
CA LEU A 115 -13.86 3.49 6.45
C LEU A 115 -13.95 3.67 7.96
N VAL A 116 -12.79 3.69 8.62
CA VAL A 116 -12.62 3.88 10.06
C VAL A 116 -12.03 5.25 10.33
N GLY A 117 -12.77 6.07 11.09
CA GLY A 117 -12.42 7.45 11.42
C GLY A 117 -13.07 8.47 10.47
N LEU A 118 -13.93 9.32 11.02
CA LEU A 118 -14.72 10.32 10.30
C LEU A 118 -14.30 11.77 10.61
N GLY A 119 -12.99 11.96 10.84
CA GLY A 119 -12.39 13.28 10.97
C GLY A 119 -12.28 14.02 9.63
N ASP A 120 -11.49 15.10 9.58
CA ASP A 120 -11.32 15.94 8.37
C ASP A 120 -10.91 15.12 7.14
N VAL A 121 -9.90 14.24 7.27
CA VAL A 121 -9.43 13.38 6.17
C VAL A 121 -10.47 12.32 5.82
N GLY A 122 -10.97 11.57 6.81
CA GLY A 122 -11.92 10.48 6.56
C GLY A 122 -13.25 10.96 5.97
N GLY A 123 -13.80 12.06 6.47
CA GLY A 123 -15.00 12.67 5.91
C GLY A 123 -14.83 13.12 4.45
N THR A 124 -13.70 13.77 4.14
CA THR A 124 -13.39 14.20 2.76
C THR A 124 -13.18 13.01 1.82
N LEU A 125 -12.46 11.99 2.28
CA LEU A 125 -12.29 10.73 1.54
C LEU A 125 -13.63 10.06 1.26
N LEU A 126 -14.50 9.96 2.26
CA LEU A 126 -15.82 9.36 2.13
C LEU A 126 -16.67 10.07 1.06
N LEU A 127 -16.67 11.42 1.05
CA LEU A 127 -17.34 12.22 0.02
C LEU A 127 -16.79 11.93 -1.39
N ALA A 128 -15.47 11.89 -1.53
CA ALA A 128 -14.84 11.60 -2.82
C ALA A 128 -15.18 10.19 -3.33
N LEU A 129 -15.12 9.17 -2.46
CA LEU A 129 -15.48 7.80 -2.82
C LEU A 129 -16.96 7.64 -3.15
N LYS A 130 -17.84 8.34 -2.42
CA LYS A 130 -19.28 8.37 -2.70
C LYS A 130 -19.59 8.87 -4.12
N LEU A 131 -18.89 9.91 -4.57
CA LEU A 131 -19.19 10.55 -5.86
C LEU A 131 -18.41 9.93 -7.03
N LEU A 132 -17.19 9.43 -6.79
CA LEU A 132 -16.25 9.03 -7.86
C LEU A 132 -16.04 7.51 -7.94
N GLY A 133 -16.46 6.77 -6.92
CA GLY A 133 -16.17 5.34 -6.77
C GLY A 133 -17.21 4.45 -7.45
N ARG A 134 -17.26 4.43 -8.79
CA ARG A 134 -18.20 3.60 -9.57
C ARG A 134 -18.02 2.10 -9.34
N GLU A 135 -16.84 1.69 -8.92
CA GLU A 135 -16.47 0.32 -8.60
C GLU A 135 -16.94 -0.12 -7.21
N ILE A 136 -17.43 0.84 -6.41
CA ILE A 136 -17.84 0.64 -5.02
C ILE A 136 -19.34 0.41 -4.95
N GLY A 137 -19.77 -0.73 -4.42
CA GLY A 137 -21.18 -1.06 -4.22
C GLY A 137 -21.73 -0.69 -2.83
N ALA A 138 -20.84 -0.58 -1.83
CA ALA A 138 -21.23 -0.19 -0.48
C ALA A 138 -20.08 0.54 0.26
N LEU A 139 -20.42 1.63 0.92
CA LEU A 139 -19.56 2.36 1.84
C LEU A 139 -20.04 2.12 3.27
N ARG A 140 -19.21 1.47 4.06
CA ARG A 140 -19.47 1.21 5.48
C ARG A 140 -18.59 2.12 6.31
N ILE A 141 -19.14 2.72 7.35
CA ILE A 141 -18.44 3.73 8.15
C ILE A 141 -18.45 3.36 9.63
N TYR A 142 -17.33 3.64 10.28
CA TYR A 142 -17.17 3.48 11.72
C TYR A 142 -16.35 4.63 12.33
N ASP A 143 -16.87 5.16 13.43
CA ASP A 143 -16.17 6.12 14.28
C ASP A 143 -16.68 5.91 15.72
N PRO A 144 -15.86 6.03 16.77
CA PRO A 144 -16.33 5.97 18.16
C PRO A 144 -17.44 7.01 18.48
N ASN A 145 -17.50 8.10 17.72
CA ASN A 145 -18.59 9.06 17.79
C ASN A 145 -19.80 8.61 16.95
N ALA A 146 -20.74 7.92 17.58
CA ALA A 146 -21.94 7.41 16.91
C ALA A 146 -22.78 8.52 16.25
N ALA A 147 -22.82 9.74 16.81
CA ALA A 147 -23.52 10.86 16.20
C ALA A 147 -22.88 11.30 14.88
N GLN A 148 -21.56 11.27 14.80
CA GLN A 148 -20.81 11.54 13.56
C GLN A 148 -21.12 10.48 12.50
N CYS A 149 -21.12 9.20 12.85
CA CYS A 149 -21.52 8.12 11.95
C CYS A 149 -22.94 8.33 11.40
N ARG A 150 -23.89 8.59 12.31
CA ARG A 150 -25.29 8.78 11.93
C ARG A 150 -25.49 10.01 11.04
N ARG A 151 -24.80 11.10 11.31
CA ARG A 151 -24.79 12.29 10.46
C ARG A 151 -24.37 11.96 9.03
N TYR A 152 -23.21 11.33 8.84
CA TYR A 152 -22.72 10.98 7.50
C TYR A 152 -23.64 9.99 6.78
N GLU A 153 -24.20 9.01 7.50
CA GLU A 153 -25.15 8.08 6.91
C GLU A 153 -26.41 8.81 6.41
N LEU A 154 -26.97 9.71 7.21
CA LEU A 154 -28.16 10.47 6.83
C LEU A 154 -27.89 11.42 5.66
N GLU A 155 -26.84 12.25 5.74
CA GLU A 155 -26.57 13.28 4.74
C GLU A 155 -26.14 12.67 3.41
N LEU A 156 -25.24 11.66 3.39
CA LEU A 156 -24.70 11.11 2.15
C LEU A 156 -25.70 10.22 1.40
N ASN A 157 -26.67 9.63 2.08
CA ASN A 157 -27.75 8.90 1.40
C ASN A 157 -28.82 9.82 0.80
N GLN A 158 -28.74 11.13 1.01
CA GLN A 158 -29.58 12.15 0.39
C GLN A 158 -28.94 12.81 -0.85
N VAL A 159 -27.73 12.37 -1.24
CA VAL A 159 -27.04 12.89 -2.43
C VAL A 159 -27.63 12.25 -3.67
N LEU A 160 -28.08 13.10 -4.62
CA LEU A 160 -28.59 12.64 -5.90
C LEU A 160 -27.47 12.10 -6.80
N PRO A 161 -27.71 10.98 -7.52
CA PRO A 161 -26.76 10.49 -8.50
C PRO A 161 -26.70 11.41 -9.73
N LEU A 162 -25.52 11.49 -10.36
CA LEU A 162 -25.33 12.22 -11.63
C LEU A 162 -25.57 11.29 -12.82
N ASP A 163 -24.65 10.38 -13.08
CA ASP A 163 -24.59 9.53 -14.26
C ASP A 163 -24.48 8.02 -13.91
N HIS A 164 -24.38 7.68 -12.64
CA HIS A 164 -24.30 6.32 -12.14
C HIS A 164 -24.93 6.22 -10.73
N PRO A 165 -25.38 5.03 -10.31
CA PRO A 165 -25.85 4.80 -8.94
C PRO A 165 -24.74 5.06 -7.93
N LEU A 166 -25.07 5.78 -6.86
CA LEU A 166 -24.09 6.04 -5.77
C LEU A 166 -24.17 4.93 -4.72
N PRO A 167 -23.02 4.46 -4.21
CA PRO A 167 -23.01 3.42 -3.19
C PRO A 167 -23.73 3.89 -1.92
N PRO A 168 -24.59 3.06 -1.29
CA PRO A 168 -25.19 3.38 -0.01
C PRO A 168 -24.11 3.54 1.08
N VAL A 169 -24.33 4.45 2.01
CA VAL A 169 -23.50 4.63 3.20
C VAL A 169 -24.23 4.04 4.40
N THR A 170 -23.59 3.12 5.13
CA THR A 170 -24.18 2.43 6.28
C THR A 170 -23.22 2.43 7.46
N VAL A 171 -23.73 2.64 8.66
CA VAL A 171 -22.93 2.50 9.89
C VAL A 171 -22.70 1.02 10.18
N CYS A 172 -21.47 0.64 10.48
CA CYS A 172 -21.12 -0.72 10.91
C CYS A 172 -20.68 -0.76 12.38
N THR A 173 -20.64 -1.96 12.94
CA THR A 173 -20.13 -2.23 14.29
C THR A 173 -18.69 -2.76 14.24
N GLU A 174 -18.00 -2.79 15.38
CA GLU A 174 -16.65 -3.35 15.46
C GLU A 174 -16.56 -4.79 14.97
N ASP A 175 -17.55 -5.62 15.25
CA ASP A 175 -17.58 -7.03 14.84
C ASP A 175 -17.66 -7.23 13.34
N THR A 176 -18.11 -6.22 12.59
CA THR A 176 -18.32 -6.28 11.15
C THR A 176 -17.37 -5.39 10.35
N LEU A 177 -16.37 -4.79 10.97
CA LEU A 177 -15.41 -3.88 10.31
C LEU A 177 -14.71 -4.55 9.12
N PHE A 178 -14.33 -5.80 9.26
CA PHE A 178 -13.56 -6.57 8.27
C PHE A 178 -14.43 -7.34 7.25
N ASP A 179 -15.77 -7.17 7.27
CA ASP A 179 -16.65 -7.69 6.22
C ASP A 179 -16.60 -6.81 4.97
N CYS A 180 -15.42 -6.61 4.42
CA CYS A 180 -15.16 -5.71 3.30
C CYS A 180 -14.02 -6.21 2.42
N ASP A 181 -13.84 -5.57 1.26
CA ASP A 181 -12.71 -5.78 0.36
C ASP A 181 -11.55 -4.84 0.71
N LEU A 182 -11.87 -3.60 1.11
CA LEU A 182 -10.92 -2.60 1.54
C LEU A 182 -11.34 -2.01 2.89
N LEU A 183 -10.43 -2.05 3.86
CA LEU A 183 -10.55 -1.31 5.10
C LEU A 183 -9.67 -0.07 5.04
N LEU A 184 -10.27 1.12 5.07
CA LEU A 184 -9.59 2.41 4.98
C LEU A 184 -9.44 2.99 6.39
N PHE A 185 -8.21 3.08 6.88
CA PHE A 185 -7.94 3.51 8.24
C PHE A 185 -7.43 4.96 8.26
N THR A 186 -8.30 5.90 8.68
CA THR A 186 -8.02 7.34 8.78
C THR A 186 -8.08 7.86 10.22
N ALA A 187 -8.41 7.00 11.19
CA ALA A 187 -8.49 7.39 12.59
C ALA A 187 -7.12 7.81 13.13
N SER A 188 -7.09 8.88 13.93
CA SER A 188 -5.88 9.38 14.56
C SER A 188 -6.19 9.95 15.93
N ARG A 189 -5.28 9.79 16.88
CA ARG A 189 -5.35 10.42 18.21
C ARG A 189 -4.84 11.87 18.25
N GLY A 190 -4.69 12.46 17.06
CA GLY A 190 -4.30 13.85 16.87
C GLY A 190 -2.78 14.06 16.87
N VAL A 191 -2.39 15.25 16.40
CA VAL A 191 -1.00 15.74 16.40
C VAL A 191 -0.80 16.56 17.68
N PRO A 192 0.34 16.42 18.37
CA PRO A 192 0.67 17.33 19.48
C PRO A 192 0.57 18.78 19.03
N PRO A 193 0.00 19.68 19.86
CA PRO A 193 -0.09 21.10 19.52
C PRO A 193 1.29 21.73 19.27
N VAL A 194 1.35 22.70 18.37
CA VAL A 194 2.57 23.50 18.16
C VAL A 194 2.94 24.17 19.48
N GLY A 195 4.20 24.05 19.91
CA GLY A 195 4.67 24.58 21.18
C GLY A 195 4.43 23.68 22.40
N SER A 196 3.98 22.44 22.21
CA SER A 196 3.74 21.48 23.32
C SER A 196 5.02 20.98 24.03
N GLY A 197 6.21 21.41 23.63
CA GLY A 197 7.49 20.96 24.21
C GLY A 197 7.88 19.52 23.87
N VAL A 198 7.14 18.86 22.95
CA VAL A 198 7.46 17.51 22.48
C VAL A 198 8.65 17.59 21.54
N ALA A 199 9.76 16.93 21.91
CA ALA A 199 11.03 16.99 21.18
C ALA A 199 10.90 16.34 19.78
N ASP A 200 10.17 15.22 19.67
CA ASP A 200 9.86 14.53 18.41
C ASP A 200 8.35 14.32 18.26
N VAL A 201 7.73 15.20 17.48
CA VAL A 201 6.28 15.17 17.20
C VAL A 201 5.90 13.92 16.41
N ARG A 202 6.77 13.45 15.50
CA ARG A 202 6.51 12.26 14.66
C ARG A 202 6.52 10.98 15.49
N LEU A 203 7.49 10.84 16.37
CA LEU A 203 7.58 9.70 17.29
C LEU A 203 6.38 9.68 18.26
N ALA A 204 6.05 10.81 18.87
CA ALA A 204 4.92 10.91 19.80
C ALA A 204 3.58 10.62 19.12
N GLN A 205 3.41 11.00 17.87
CA GLN A 205 2.21 10.69 17.08
C GLN A 205 2.17 9.21 16.72
N TYR A 206 3.30 8.64 16.31
CA TYR A 206 3.44 7.22 16.00
C TYR A 206 3.03 6.35 17.21
N GLU A 207 3.60 6.61 18.39
CA GLU A 207 3.31 5.83 19.59
C GLU A 207 1.81 5.83 19.95
N LYS A 208 1.17 6.99 19.94
CA LYS A 208 -0.26 7.10 20.23
C LYS A 208 -1.12 6.35 19.21
N ASN A 209 -0.80 6.47 17.93
CA ASN A 209 -1.57 5.83 16.86
C ASN A 209 -1.30 4.34 16.79
N ARG A 210 -0.06 3.87 17.04
CA ARG A 210 0.29 2.46 17.11
C ARG A 210 -0.52 1.72 18.18
N VAL A 211 -0.65 2.29 19.40
CA VAL A 211 -1.47 1.69 20.46
C VAL A 211 -2.92 1.47 20.02
N MET A 212 -3.51 2.43 19.29
CA MET A 212 -4.85 2.29 18.75
C MET A 212 -4.89 1.23 17.64
N LEU A 213 -3.93 1.25 16.71
CA LEU A 213 -3.88 0.33 15.57
C LEU A 213 -3.74 -1.14 15.98
N ARG A 214 -3.10 -1.42 17.13
CA ARG A 214 -2.92 -2.79 17.64
C ARG A 214 -4.24 -3.56 17.74
N SER A 215 -5.32 -2.94 18.18
CA SER A 215 -6.64 -3.57 18.27
C SER A 215 -7.19 -3.93 16.89
N TYR A 216 -7.07 -3.05 15.91
CA TYR A 216 -7.53 -3.30 14.53
C TYR A 216 -6.68 -4.36 13.82
N ALA A 217 -5.38 -4.36 14.04
CA ALA A 217 -4.48 -5.41 13.52
C ALA A 217 -4.83 -6.79 14.10
N ALA A 218 -5.13 -6.86 15.41
CA ALA A 218 -5.59 -8.10 16.06
C ALA A 218 -6.96 -8.56 15.54
N MET A 219 -7.88 -7.63 15.25
CA MET A 219 -9.18 -7.95 14.62
C MET A 219 -8.99 -8.50 13.20
N ALA A 220 -8.12 -7.90 12.38
CA ALA A 220 -7.80 -8.39 11.03
C ALA A 220 -7.29 -9.83 11.07
N ARG A 221 -6.40 -10.15 12.02
CA ARG A 221 -5.94 -11.52 12.26
C ARG A 221 -7.09 -12.45 12.67
N LYS A 222 -7.89 -12.06 13.66
CA LYS A 222 -9.00 -12.86 14.22
C LYS A 222 -10.04 -13.21 13.17
N THR A 223 -10.31 -12.29 12.24
CA THR A 223 -11.30 -12.47 11.16
C THR A 223 -10.72 -13.13 9.92
N HIS A 224 -9.43 -13.51 9.92
CA HIS A 224 -8.72 -14.05 8.75
C HIS A 224 -8.91 -13.16 7.51
N PHE A 225 -8.76 -11.84 7.70
CA PHE A 225 -9.03 -10.85 6.67
C PHE A 225 -8.14 -11.06 5.43
N THR A 226 -8.77 -11.23 4.28
CA THR A 226 -8.08 -11.43 2.98
C THR A 226 -8.14 -10.22 2.06
N GLY A 227 -8.80 -9.14 2.47
CA GLY A 227 -8.86 -7.86 1.75
C GLY A 227 -7.61 -7.00 1.97
N LEU A 228 -7.70 -5.71 1.61
CA LEU A 228 -6.63 -4.74 1.78
C LEU A 228 -6.86 -3.86 3.02
N PHE A 229 -5.84 -3.72 3.85
CA PHE A 229 -5.78 -2.75 4.94
C PHE A 229 -5.05 -1.49 4.45
N CYS A 230 -5.81 -0.44 4.15
CA CYS A 230 -5.31 0.83 3.63
C CYS A 230 -5.00 1.78 4.80
N GLN A 231 -3.73 1.91 5.15
CA GLN A 231 -3.25 2.81 6.21
C GLN A 231 -3.13 4.24 5.66
N ILE A 232 -3.86 5.21 6.24
CA ILE A 232 -3.94 6.59 5.75
C ILE A 232 -3.50 7.59 6.82
N SER A 233 -3.73 7.28 8.12
CA SER A 233 -3.34 8.18 9.22
C SER A 233 -1.83 8.26 9.40
N ASP A 234 -1.34 9.45 9.78
CA ASP A 234 0.08 9.73 9.97
C ASP A 234 0.65 9.20 11.31
N PRO A 235 1.94 8.84 11.31
CA PRO A 235 2.86 8.71 10.17
C PRO A 235 2.62 7.42 9.37
N VAL A 236 2.27 7.55 8.09
CA VAL A 236 1.72 6.48 7.24
C VAL A 236 2.62 5.25 7.17
N ASP A 237 3.88 5.43 6.78
CA ASP A 237 4.78 4.32 6.46
C ASP A 237 5.13 3.47 7.69
N PRO A 238 5.56 4.04 8.84
CA PRO A 238 5.81 3.25 10.04
C PRO A 238 4.55 2.65 10.64
N LEU A 239 3.39 3.30 10.52
CA LEU A 239 2.12 2.71 10.98
C LEU A 239 1.66 1.55 10.10
N ALA A 240 1.92 1.57 8.79
CA ALA A 240 1.69 0.41 7.92
C ALA A 240 2.57 -0.77 8.35
N CYS A 241 3.86 -0.54 8.65
CA CYS A 241 4.74 -1.55 9.23
C CYS A 241 4.20 -2.08 10.56
N ALA A 242 3.69 -1.21 11.43
CA ALA A 242 3.11 -1.59 12.70
C ALA A 242 1.86 -2.48 12.55
N VAL A 243 0.94 -2.15 11.62
CA VAL A 243 -0.24 -2.99 11.31
C VAL A 243 0.19 -4.40 10.93
N PHE A 244 1.16 -4.53 10.02
CA PHE A 244 1.68 -5.83 9.60
C PHE A 244 2.27 -6.60 10.79
N ARG A 245 3.18 -6.00 11.55
CA ARG A 245 3.84 -6.65 12.68
C ARG A 245 2.85 -7.04 13.77
N GLU A 246 1.94 -6.15 14.15
CA GLU A 246 0.96 -6.41 15.21
C GLU A 246 -0.09 -7.45 14.79
N SER A 247 -0.50 -7.53 13.52
CA SER A 247 -1.39 -8.58 13.04
C SER A 247 -0.75 -9.98 13.07
N ASN A 248 0.56 -10.05 12.96
CA ASN A 248 1.34 -11.29 12.97
C ASN A 248 1.91 -11.66 14.36
N ARG A 249 1.47 -10.98 15.43
CA ARG A 249 1.83 -11.33 16.81
C ARG A 249 0.83 -12.33 17.40
N ASN A 250 1.32 -13.41 17.97
CA ASN A 250 0.54 -14.36 18.73
C ASN A 250 0.23 -13.83 20.15
N ALA A 251 -0.47 -14.62 20.96
CA ALA A 251 -0.81 -14.26 22.35
C ALA A 251 0.43 -14.07 23.25
N ALA A 252 1.57 -14.69 22.90
CA ALA A 252 2.84 -14.52 23.61
C ALA A 252 3.63 -13.28 23.14
N GLY A 253 3.12 -12.55 22.12
CA GLY A 253 3.77 -11.38 21.54
C GLY A 253 4.83 -11.73 20.49
N GLU A 254 4.96 -12.99 20.10
CA GLU A 254 5.92 -13.46 19.11
C GLU A 254 5.34 -13.34 17.70
N PHE A 255 6.21 -13.07 16.72
CA PHE A 255 5.82 -13.07 15.30
C PHE A 255 5.66 -14.52 14.80
N ASP A 256 4.51 -14.87 14.22
CA ASP A 256 4.20 -16.24 13.77
C ASP A 256 3.74 -16.35 12.30
N GLY A 257 3.59 -15.26 11.57
CA GLY A 257 3.15 -15.25 10.17
C GLY A 257 1.69 -15.68 9.96
N CYS A 258 0.86 -15.64 11.01
CA CYS A 258 -0.56 -16.03 10.94
C CYS A 258 -1.53 -14.83 10.85
N GLY A 259 -1.03 -13.65 10.57
CA GLY A 259 -1.81 -12.44 10.33
C GLY A 259 -1.90 -12.07 8.85
N LEU A 260 -1.83 -10.76 8.59
CA LEU A 260 -1.86 -10.21 7.24
C LEU A 260 -0.55 -10.50 6.49
N LEU A 261 -0.64 -10.75 5.19
CA LEU A 261 0.52 -10.67 4.31
C LEU A 261 1.01 -9.23 4.21
N PRO A 262 2.30 -8.99 3.96
CA PRO A 262 2.84 -7.64 3.87
C PRO A 262 2.08 -6.77 2.86
N GLU A 263 1.76 -7.28 1.67
CA GLU A 263 1.07 -6.53 0.61
C GLU A 263 -0.42 -6.27 0.86
N GLN A 264 -1.02 -6.96 1.83
CA GLN A 264 -2.37 -6.61 2.29
C GLN A 264 -2.39 -5.26 3.02
N VAL A 265 -1.24 -4.82 3.54
CA VAL A 265 -1.10 -3.54 4.22
C VAL A 265 -0.45 -2.53 3.28
N GLN A 266 -1.18 -1.48 2.90
CA GLN A 266 -0.70 -0.44 2.00
C GLN A 266 -0.82 0.92 2.65
N GLY A 267 0.25 1.74 2.56
CA GLY A 267 0.30 3.08 3.13
C GLY A 267 -0.03 4.17 2.10
N PHE A 268 -1.05 4.96 2.34
CA PHE A 268 -1.53 6.00 1.42
C PHE A 268 -1.14 7.40 1.91
N GLY A 269 0.09 7.81 1.66
CA GLY A 269 0.65 9.12 1.98
C GLY A 269 1.35 9.78 0.80
N LEU A 270 1.93 8.97 -0.09
CA LEU A 270 2.82 9.45 -1.16
C LEU A 270 2.11 10.26 -2.25
N GLY A 271 0.84 9.98 -2.56
CA GLY A 271 0.11 10.67 -3.64
C GLY A 271 0.02 12.18 -3.49
N VAL A 272 -0.11 12.70 -2.27
CA VAL A 272 -0.07 14.17 -2.06
C VAL A 272 1.34 14.74 -2.27
N MET A 273 2.38 13.96 -2.05
CA MET A 273 3.76 14.39 -2.28
C MET A 273 4.06 14.49 -3.77
N GLU A 274 3.56 13.53 -4.57
CA GLU A 274 3.60 13.61 -6.04
C GLU A 274 2.84 14.86 -6.54
N ALA A 275 1.62 15.08 -6.05
CA ALA A 275 0.80 16.22 -6.44
C ALA A 275 1.49 17.56 -6.09
N ARG A 276 2.09 17.67 -4.91
CA ARG A 276 2.82 18.86 -4.47
C ARG A 276 4.08 19.09 -5.29
N ALA A 277 4.89 18.05 -5.53
CA ALA A 277 6.09 18.15 -6.34
C ALA A 277 5.77 18.62 -7.76
N ARG A 278 4.72 18.07 -8.36
CA ARG A 278 4.22 18.46 -9.67
C ARG A 278 3.75 19.91 -9.72
N TRP A 279 2.97 20.34 -8.72
CA TRP A 279 2.50 21.71 -8.62
C TRP A 279 3.67 22.70 -8.40
N CYS A 280 4.59 22.39 -7.50
CA CYS A 280 5.78 23.20 -7.26
C CYS A 280 6.67 23.31 -8.51
N ALA A 281 6.82 22.21 -9.26
CA ALA A 281 7.57 22.22 -10.51
C ALA A 281 6.93 23.15 -11.55
N GLN A 282 5.60 23.12 -11.67
CA GLN A 282 4.86 24.02 -12.55
C GLN A 282 5.06 25.48 -12.18
N GLU A 283 4.96 25.84 -10.89
CA GLU A 283 5.21 27.20 -10.38
C GLU A 283 6.64 27.68 -10.67
N ASP A 284 7.61 26.77 -10.60
CA ASP A 284 9.02 27.06 -10.81
C ASP A 284 9.48 26.97 -12.28
N GLY A 285 8.57 26.62 -13.22
CA GLY A 285 8.90 26.39 -14.62
C GLY A 285 9.84 25.19 -14.86
N ILE A 286 9.79 24.19 -13.95
CA ILE A 286 10.59 22.94 -14.04
C ILE A 286 9.78 21.90 -14.79
N ASP A 287 10.38 21.24 -15.78
CA ASP A 287 9.77 20.05 -16.40
C ASP A 287 9.72 18.88 -15.41
N PHE A 288 8.52 18.42 -15.13
CA PHE A 288 8.21 17.27 -14.26
C PHE A 288 7.41 16.19 -14.99
N SER A 289 7.42 16.19 -16.32
CA SER A 289 6.65 15.21 -17.13
C SER A 289 7.05 13.78 -16.83
N ASN A 290 8.34 13.50 -16.64
CA ASN A 290 8.89 12.23 -16.19
C ASN A 290 9.08 12.16 -14.66
N GLY A 291 8.78 13.24 -13.93
CA GLY A 291 9.02 13.33 -12.50
C GLY A 291 8.34 12.22 -11.69
N ARG A 292 8.98 11.83 -10.59
CA ARG A 292 8.51 10.79 -9.66
C ARG A 292 8.83 11.17 -8.22
N VAL A 293 8.04 10.61 -7.32
CA VAL A 293 8.33 10.67 -5.89
C VAL A 293 8.61 9.26 -5.34
N TYR A 294 9.52 9.20 -4.40
CA TYR A 294 9.94 7.96 -3.74
C TYR A 294 10.13 8.21 -2.26
N GLY A 295 10.14 7.13 -1.46
CA GLY A 295 10.45 7.17 -0.05
C GLY A 295 9.23 7.36 0.84
N PRO A 296 9.44 7.65 2.14
CA PRO A 296 8.35 7.80 3.08
C PRO A 296 7.60 9.12 2.87
N HIS A 297 6.35 9.15 3.32
CA HIS A 297 5.57 10.37 3.44
C HIS A 297 6.16 11.27 4.53
N GLY A 298 6.91 12.31 4.15
CA GLY A 298 7.56 13.24 5.07
C GLY A 298 9.09 13.20 5.03
N GLY A 299 9.73 13.05 6.18
CA GLY A 299 11.20 12.95 6.24
C GLY A 299 11.74 11.77 5.43
N GLY A 300 12.76 12.01 4.63
CA GLY A 300 13.31 11.02 3.69
C GLY A 300 12.61 10.96 2.33
N LEU A 301 11.59 11.80 2.06
CA LEU A 301 10.99 11.95 0.74
C LEU A 301 12.03 12.33 -0.32
N VAL A 302 11.88 11.78 -1.52
CA VAL A 302 12.68 12.14 -2.69
C VAL A 302 11.74 12.47 -3.85
N ALA A 303 11.64 13.75 -4.23
CA ALA A 303 10.98 14.18 -5.45
C ALA A 303 12.03 14.31 -6.56
N ALA A 304 12.10 13.33 -7.47
CA ALA A 304 13.01 13.34 -8.61
C ALA A 304 12.36 14.06 -9.79
N ASN A 305 13.04 15.06 -10.37
CA ASN A 305 12.60 15.74 -11.58
C ASN A 305 12.50 14.80 -12.78
N ASP A 306 13.46 13.87 -12.89
CA ASP A 306 13.49 12.76 -13.84
C ASP A 306 14.30 11.62 -13.22
N PRO A 307 13.81 10.37 -13.18
CA PRO A 307 14.53 9.26 -12.57
C PRO A 307 15.84 8.92 -13.27
N ALA A 308 15.90 8.98 -14.60
CA ALA A 308 17.08 8.65 -15.38
C ALA A 308 18.01 9.85 -15.57
N ALA A 309 17.45 11.02 -15.92
CA ALA A 309 18.16 12.29 -16.07
C ALA A 309 18.07 13.14 -14.80
N TYR A 310 18.39 12.53 -13.67
CA TYR A 310 18.25 13.09 -12.34
C TYR A 310 19.17 14.30 -12.09
N ASP A 311 18.56 15.46 -11.82
CA ASP A 311 19.27 16.64 -11.32
C ASP A 311 19.13 16.74 -9.80
N LYS A 312 20.27 16.61 -9.11
CA LYS A 312 20.31 16.62 -7.63
C LYS A 312 19.82 17.93 -7.03
N ALA A 313 20.15 19.07 -7.64
CA ALA A 313 19.81 20.39 -7.11
C ALA A 313 18.31 20.68 -7.30
N VAL A 314 17.79 20.42 -8.50
CA VAL A 314 16.37 20.53 -8.81
C VAL A 314 15.53 19.60 -7.93
N SER A 315 15.97 18.34 -7.80
CA SER A 315 15.28 17.35 -6.95
C SER A 315 15.27 17.76 -5.47
N ALA A 316 16.40 18.28 -4.94
CA ALA A 316 16.46 18.76 -3.55
C ALA A 316 15.46 19.90 -3.30
N ARG A 317 15.40 20.89 -4.22
CA ARG A 317 14.47 22.01 -4.16
C ARG A 317 13.01 21.55 -4.23
N LEU A 318 12.66 20.65 -5.15
CA LEU A 318 11.30 20.11 -5.26
C LEU A 318 10.92 19.30 -4.02
N THR A 319 11.83 18.51 -3.50
CA THR A 319 11.61 17.74 -2.27
C THR A 319 11.32 18.65 -1.08
N GLU A 320 12.14 19.68 -0.87
CA GLU A 320 11.95 20.66 0.20
C GLU A 320 10.60 21.37 0.11
N ARG A 321 10.25 21.86 -1.09
CA ARG A 321 8.96 22.52 -1.32
C ARG A 321 7.78 21.57 -1.08
N ALA A 322 7.84 20.35 -1.57
CA ALA A 322 6.75 19.37 -1.41
C ALA A 322 6.54 19.00 0.07
N VAL A 323 7.63 18.81 0.83
CA VAL A 323 7.56 18.51 2.26
C VAL A 323 6.96 19.67 3.06
N HIS A 324 7.28 20.92 2.71
CA HIS A 324 6.88 22.10 3.47
C HIS A 324 5.58 22.77 2.93
N ALA A 325 4.99 22.31 1.84
CA ALA A 325 3.79 22.92 1.26
C ALA A 325 2.59 23.00 2.22
N ASN A 326 2.52 22.14 3.23
CA ASN A 326 1.48 22.20 4.27
C ASN A 326 1.64 23.40 5.21
N LEU A 327 2.83 23.98 5.32
CA LEU A 327 3.10 25.14 6.19
C LEU A 327 2.46 26.40 5.63
N GLU A 328 2.39 26.53 4.31
CA GLU A 328 1.73 27.67 3.65
C GLU A 328 0.23 27.73 4.01
N VAL A 329 -0.46 26.56 3.96
CA VAL A 329 -1.86 26.46 4.36
C VAL A 329 -2.05 26.80 5.86
N ARG A 330 -1.12 26.32 6.71
CA ARG A 330 -1.12 26.63 8.15
C ARG A 330 -0.91 28.11 8.43
N ALA A 331 -0.05 28.78 7.66
CA ALA A 331 0.19 30.23 7.78
C ALA A 331 -1.06 31.06 7.50
N LEU A 332 -1.99 30.53 6.69
CA LEU A 332 -3.30 31.13 6.43
C LEU A 332 -4.34 30.82 7.55
N GLY A 333 -3.96 30.08 8.59
CA GLY A 333 -4.84 29.70 9.70
C GLY A 333 -5.69 28.43 9.48
N PHE A 334 -5.45 27.66 8.42
CA PHE A 334 -6.24 26.47 8.09
C PHE A 334 -5.47 25.16 8.35
N LYS A 335 -6.24 24.07 8.50
CA LYS A 335 -5.67 22.72 8.55
C LYS A 335 -5.47 22.19 7.13
N PRO A 336 -4.27 21.66 6.77
CA PRO A 336 -3.95 21.19 5.42
C PRO A 336 -4.38 19.72 5.18
N TYR A 337 -5.67 19.41 5.22
CA TYR A 337 -6.18 18.04 5.09
C TYR A 337 -6.81 17.71 3.73
N LEU A 338 -7.24 18.72 2.94
CA LEU A 338 -7.94 18.47 1.67
C LEU A 338 -7.06 17.71 0.65
N ALA A 339 -5.85 18.21 0.40
CA ALA A 339 -4.95 17.58 -0.57
C ALA A 339 -4.52 16.16 -0.15
N PRO A 340 -4.15 15.88 1.12
CA PRO A 340 -3.93 14.51 1.58
C PRO A 340 -5.14 13.59 1.41
N ALA A 341 -6.33 14.03 1.79
CA ALA A 341 -7.55 13.25 1.67
C ALA A 341 -7.91 12.91 0.22
N LEU A 342 -7.66 13.83 -0.70
CA LEU A 342 -7.95 13.65 -2.11
C LEU A 342 -6.82 12.93 -2.85
N SER A 343 -5.60 13.46 -2.85
CA SER A 343 -4.50 12.93 -3.68
C SER A 343 -3.91 11.64 -3.10
N SER A 344 -3.60 11.61 -1.80
CA SER A 344 -3.03 10.39 -1.19
C SER A 344 -4.06 9.29 -1.00
N ALA A 345 -5.29 9.62 -0.57
CA ALA A 345 -6.30 8.62 -0.28
C ALA A 345 -7.23 8.40 -1.48
N ALA A 346 -8.15 9.32 -1.79
CA ALA A 346 -9.21 9.07 -2.76
C ALA A 346 -8.68 8.68 -4.15
N VAL A 347 -7.80 9.50 -4.73
CA VAL A 347 -7.26 9.28 -6.08
C VAL A 347 -6.43 7.99 -6.13
N SER A 348 -5.52 7.78 -5.16
CA SER A 348 -4.68 6.59 -5.14
C SER A 348 -5.49 5.30 -4.91
N ILE A 349 -6.52 5.33 -4.04
CA ILE A 349 -7.41 4.18 -3.81
C ILE A 349 -8.27 3.89 -5.06
N LEU A 350 -8.82 4.91 -5.71
CA LEU A 350 -9.56 4.73 -6.96
C LEU A 350 -8.67 4.18 -8.07
N SER A 351 -7.43 4.66 -8.19
CA SER A 351 -6.45 4.11 -9.14
C SER A 351 -6.11 2.65 -8.83
N LEU A 352 -5.93 2.30 -7.53
CA LEU A 352 -5.70 0.92 -7.10
C LEU A 352 -6.85 0.00 -7.55
N VAL A 353 -8.09 0.36 -7.25
CA VAL A 353 -9.25 -0.50 -7.57
C VAL A 353 -9.53 -0.61 -9.07
N ARG A 354 -9.06 0.34 -9.85
CA ARG A 354 -9.12 0.36 -11.34
C ARG A 354 -7.92 -0.33 -11.99
N GLY A 355 -6.99 -0.86 -11.22
CA GLY A 355 -5.75 -1.45 -11.76
C GLY A 355 -4.86 -0.42 -12.48
N GLN A 356 -5.00 0.87 -12.17
CA GLN A 356 -4.20 1.96 -12.71
C GLN A 356 -2.95 2.19 -11.84
N PRO A 357 -1.90 2.87 -12.36
CA PRO A 357 -0.76 3.26 -11.53
C PRO A 357 -1.17 4.18 -10.38
N TYR A 358 -0.63 3.93 -9.20
CA TYR A 358 -0.84 4.73 -7.99
C TYR A 358 0.42 4.78 -7.12
N ASP A 359 0.53 5.83 -6.31
CA ASP A 359 1.64 6.05 -5.39
C ASP A 359 1.25 5.65 -3.98
N ALA A 360 1.92 4.64 -3.44
CA ALA A 360 1.68 4.13 -2.09
C ALA A 360 2.95 3.50 -1.49
N ALA A 361 3.00 3.40 -0.17
CA ALA A 361 4.01 2.63 0.54
C ALA A 361 3.62 1.15 0.60
N LEU A 362 4.52 0.28 0.17
CA LEU A 362 4.42 -1.17 0.25
C LEU A 362 5.70 -1.79 0.84
N PRO A 363 5.64 -3.06 1.23
CA PRO A 363 6.77 -3.73 1.87
C PRO A 363 7.99 -3.79 0.96
N LEU A 364 9.15 -3.46 1.54
CA LEU A 364 10.45 -3.60 0.94
C LEU A 364 11.53 -3.75 2.03
N GLY A 365 12.14 -4.93 2.14
CA GLY A 365 13.21 -5.18 3.09
C GLY A 365 12.82 -5.03 4.56
N GLY A 366 11.54 -5.24 4.89
CA GLY A 366 11.03 -5.16 6.27
C GLY A 366 10.47 -3.79 6.69
N VAL A 367 10.40 -2.81 5.77
CA VAL A 367 9.75 -1.51 5.96
C VAL A 367 8.70 -1.25 4.89
N TRP A 368 7.87 -0.22 5.07
CA TRP A 368 6.94 0.26 4.06
C TRP A 368 7.50 1.52 3.42
N LEU A 369 7.74 1.46 2.12
CA LEU A 369 8.43 2.53 1.39
C LEU A 369 7.67 2.88 0.10
N GLY A 370 7.47 4.17 -0.13
CA GLY A 370 6.66 4.68 -1.22
C GLY A 370 7.35 4.62 -2.57
N ALA A 371 6.62 4.11 -3.57
CA ALA A 371 6.94 4.19 -4.99
C ALA A 371 5.68 3.93 -5.81
N GLN A 372 5.73 4.21 -7.11
CA GLN A 372 4.61 3.95 -8.00
C GLN A 372 4.47 2.46 -8.34
N ARG A 373 3.24 1.97 -8.36
CA ARG A 373 2.89 0.59 -8.67
C ARG A 373 1.48 0.46 -9.23
N ARG A 374 1.09 -0.76 -9.57
CA ARG A 374 -0.24 -1.10 -10.05
C ARG A 374 -0.73 -2.37 -9.37
N MET A 375 -1.98 -2.40 -8.94
CA MET A 375 -2.59 -3.64 -8.44
C MET A 375 -3.03 -4.53 -9.62
N THR A 376 -2.72 -5.82 -9.54
CA THR A 376 -3.14 -6.82 -10.51
C THR A 376 -3.80 -8.00 -9.78
N PRO A 377 -4.51 -8.90 -10.47
CA PRO A 377 -5.01 -10.14 -9.87
C PRO A 377 -3.90 -11.02 -9.27
N LEU A 378 -2.67 -10.88 -9.76
CA LEU A 378 -1.49 -11.61 -9.28
C LEU A 378 -0.76 -10.90 -8.13
N GLY A 379 -1.35 -9.84 -7.58
CA GLY A 379 -0.75 -8.99 -6.57
C GLY A 379 -0.21 -7.67 -7.11
N PRO A 380 0.38 -6.82 -6.26
CA PRO A 380 0.97 -5.56 -6.69
C PRO A 380 2.18 -5.77 -7.60
N LEU A 381 2.15 -5.06 -8.73
CA LEU A 381 3.25 -5.00 -9.70
C LEU A 381 4.01 -3.69 -9.50
N GLN A 382 5.30 -3.79 -9.15
CA GLN A 382 6.17 -2.64 -8.97
C GLN A 382 6.52 -2.00 -10.31
N ARG A 383 6.39 -0.66 -10.41
CA ARG A 383 6.94 0.08 -11.55
C ARG A 383 8.47 0.02 -11.49
N ARG A 384 9.08 -0.31 -12.62
CA ARG A 384 10.53 -0.41 -12.81
C ARG A 384 10.96 0.51 -13.92
N GLU A 385 12.03 1.25 -13.69
CA GLU A 385 12.58 2.17 -14.68
C GLU A 385 14.09 2.40 -14.42
N PRO A 386 14.87 2.86 -15.41
CA PRO A 386 16.25 3.24 -15.17
C PRO A 386 16.30 4.37 -14.11
N LEU A 387 17.12 4.18 -13.09
CA LEU A 387 17.34 5.18 -12.05
C LEU A 387 18.80 5.64 -12.07
N HIS A 388 19.02 6.95 -11.99
CA HIS A 388 20.35 7.50 -11.80
C HIS A 388 20.95 6.98 -10.48
N PRO A 389 22.25 6.58 -10.43
CA PRO A 389 22.86 5.99 -9.23
C PRO A 389 22.71 6.85 -7.96
N ALA A 390 22.80 8.17 -8.07
CA ALA A 390 22.63 9.07 -6.94
C ALA A 390 21.19 9.11 -6.41
N LEU A 391 20.18 8.92 -7.29
CA LEU A 391 18.77 8.79 -6.88
C LEU A 391 18.54 7.48 -6.13
N LEU A 392 19.06 6.37 -6.67
CA LEU A 392 18.98 5.05 -6.03
C LEU A 392 19.63 5.06 -4.63
N ALA A 393 20.78 5.71 -4.50
CA ALA A 393 21.45 5.85 -3.21
C ALA A 393 20.64 6.66 -2.19
N ARG A 394 19.96 7.73 -2.61
CA ARG A 394 19.05 8.49 -1.73
C ARG A 394 17.85 7.66 -1.28
N PHE A 395 17.26 6.89 -2.20
CA PHE A 395 16.15 5.99 -1.87
C PHE A 395 16.58 4.91 -0.86
N GLU A 396 17.75 4.30 -1.05
CA GLU A 396 18.28 3.29 -0.12
C GLU A 396 18.60 3.90 1.25
N ALA A 397 19.13 5.12 1.30
CA ALA A 397 19.35 5.84 2.56
C ALA A 397 18.02 6.07 3.31
N ALA A 398 16.98 6.52 2.61
CA ALA A 398 15.65 6.70 3.20
C ALA A 398 15.05 5.37 3.73
N ARG A 399 15.31 4.25 3.02
CA ARG A 399 14.90 2.91 3.48
C ARG A 399 15.58 2.52 4.78
N LEU A 400 16.90 2.74 4.87
CA LEU A 400 17.69 2.43 6.07
C LEU A 400 17.28 3.29 7.27
N GLU A 401 17.05 4.59 7.06
CA GLU A 401 16.54 5.48 8.12
C GLU A 401 15.17 5.03 8.64
N LEU A 402 14.26 4.60 7.73
CA LEU A 402 12.95 4.10 8.11
C LEU A 402 13.06 2.73 8.82
N GLU A 403 14.01 1.88 8.41
CA GLU A 403 14.30 0.61 9.08
C GLU A 403 14.75 0.85 10.53
N ALA A 404 15.69 1.77 10.75
CA ALA A 404 16.13 2.17 12.08
C ALA A 404 14.96 2.69 12.93
N PHE A 405 14.15 3.62 12.39
CA PHE A 405 12.97 4.12 13.10
C PHE A 405 11.99 3.00 13.52
N CYS A 406 11.70 2.05 12.63
CA CYS A 406 10.77 0.94 12.91
C CYS A 406 11.35 -0.12 13.87
N HIS A 407 12.67 -0.18 14.06
CA HIS A 407 13.32 -1.07 15.02
C HIS A 407 13.40 -0.47 16.43
N ASP A 408 13.61 0.84 16.52
CA ASP A 408 13.81 1.57 17.79
C ASP A 408 12.46 1.98 18.42
N ALA A 409 11.38 2.02 17.64
CA ALA A 409 10.01 2.34 18.03
C ALA A 409 9.14 1.06 18.12
#